data_f36c2af5e05aa917303e6de00fb43b4c
#
_entry.id   f36c2af5e05aa917303e6de00fb43b4c
#
_cell.length_a   1.000
_cell.length_b   1.000
_cell.length_c   1.000
_cell.angle_alpha   90.00
_cell.angle_beta   90.00
_cell.angle_gamma   90.00
#
_symmetry.space_group_name_H-M   'P 1'
#
loop_
_entity.id
_entity.type
_entity.pdbx_description
1 polymer ?
#
loop_
_entity_poly.entity_id
_entity_poly.type
_entity_poly.pdbx_seq_one_letter_code
_entity_poly.pdbx_strand_id
1 'polypeptide(L)'
;MDRAFLGTAGVRADGAVLDSTPSEVPVKRGLLDVATCSYLLADHEKFPGSGFLEVARLSRFTALITDRSPLPFDIALPDGEDVEVLLP
;
A
#
# COMPACT_ATOMS: atom_id res chain seq x y z
N MET A 1 -7.75 -16.96 4.95
CA MET A 1 -6.69 -16.69 3.96
C MET A 1 -5.43 -16.28 4.69
N ASP A 2 -4.31 -16.92 4.39
CA ASP A 2 -3.07 -16.65 5.12
C ASP A 2 -2.34 -15.42 4.63
N ARG A 3 -2.23 -15.25 3.32
CA ARG A 3 -1.49 -14.14 2.72
C ARG A 3 -2.25 -13.53 1.56
N ALA A 4 -2.14 -12.22 1.44
CA ALA A 4 -2.68 -11.48 0.29
C ALA A 4 -1.60 -10.59 -0.31
N PHE A 5 -1.51 -10.57 -1.63
CA PHE A 5 -0.59 -9.73 -2.38
C PHE A 5 -1.44 -8.79 -3.24
N LEU A 6 -1.31 -7.49 -3.02
CA LEU A 6 -2.14 -6.50 -3.67
C LEU A 6 -1.29 -5.49 -4.44
N GLY A 7 -1.75 -5.13 -5.64
CA GLY A 7 -1.19 -4.02 -6.39
C GLY A 7 -1.86 -2.72 -6.02
N THR A 8 -1.34 -1.60 -6.56
CA THR A 8 -1.89 -0.28 -6.32
C THR A 8 -1.73 0.61 -7.55
N ALA A 9 -2.61 1.58 -7.70
CA ALA A 9 -2.45 2.65 -8.69
C ALA A 9 -1.41 3.66 -8.24
N GLY A 10 -1.24 3.82 -6.93
CA GLY A 10 -0.25 4.71 -6.37
C GLY A 10 -0.39 4.79 -4.85
N VAL A 11 0.65 5.31 -4.20
CA VAL A 11 0.63 5.57 -2.77
C VAL A 11 0.88 7.06 -2.58
N ARG A 12 -0.08 7.73 -1.93
CA ARG A 12 0.01 9.17 -1.71
C ARG A 12 1.14 9.47 -0.70
N ALA A 13 1.64 10.70 -0.74
CA ALA A 13 2.77 11.11 0.10
C ALA A 13 2.52 10.92 1.60
N ASP A 14 1.27 10.89 2.03
CA ASP A 14 0.90 10.67 3.44
C ASP A 14 0.70 9.19 3.81
N GLY A 15 0.92 8.28 2.87
CA GLY A 15 0.79 6.84 3.11
C GLY A 15 -0.58 6.24 2.77
N ALA A 16 -1.45 6.97 2.07
CA ALA A 16 -2.71 6.41 1.62
C ALA A 16 -2.49 5.55 0.37
N VAL A 17 -2.92 4.30 0.41
CA VAL A 17 -2.86 3.38 -0.73
C VAL A 17 -4.08 3.62 -1.60
N LEU A 18 -3.87 3.93 -2.86
CA LEU A 18 -4.90 4.43 -3.76
C LEU A 18 -5.20 3.47 -4.90
N ASP A 19 -6.43 3.53 -5.39
CA ASP A 19 -6.86 2.83 -6.59
C ASP A 19 -7.68 3.79 -7.45
N SER A 20 -7.67 3.55 -8.76
CA SER A 20 -8.47 4.35 -9.69
C SER A 20 -9.72 3.61 -10.17
N THR A 21 -9.92 2.36 -9.76
CA THR A 21 -11.05 1.53 -10.16
C THR A 21 -11.99 1.31 -8.97
N PRO A 22 -13.20 1.91 -8.96
CA PRO A 22 -14.10 1.78 -7.81
C PRO A 22 -14.45 0.35 -7.43
N SER A 23 -14.61 -0.54 -8.40
CA SER A 23 -14.96 -1.94 -8.13
C SER A 23 -13.85 -2.73 -7.45
N GLU A 24 -12.60 -2.28 -7.56
CA GLU A 24 -11.44 -2.93 -6.94
C GLU A 24 -11.33 -2.63 -5.44
N VAL A 25 -11.87 -1.50 -5.00
CA VAL A 25 -11.70 -1.06 -3.61
C VAL A 25 -12.34 -2.02 -2.61
N PRO A 26 -13.62 -2.41 -2.75
CA PRO A 26 -14.21 -3.35 -1.79
C PRO A 26 -13.55 -4.74 -1.86
N VAL A 27 -13.10 -5.19 -3.03
CA VAL A 27 -12.39 -6.46 -3.17
C VAL A 27 -11.08 -6.42 -2.37
N LYS A 28 -10.28 -5.38 -2.54
CA LYS A 28 -9.01 -5.25 -1.84
C LYS A 28 -9.20 -5.10 -0.33
N ARG A 29 -10.18 -4.32 0.09
CA ARG A 29 -10.51 -4.19 1.52
C ARG A 29 -10.92 -5.53 2.13
N GLY A 30 -11.73 -6.30 1.39
CA GLY A 30 -12.14 -7.63 1.84
C GLY A 30 -10.97 -8.58 2.00
N LEU A 31 -10.02 -8.55 1.07
CA LEU A 31 -8.81 -9.36 1.16
C LEU A 31 -7.96 -8.98 2.37
N LEU A 32 -7.82 -7.68 2.65
CA LEU A 32 -7.08 -7.21 3.82
C LEU A 32 -7.73 -7.68 5.12
N ASP A 33 -9.06 -7.70 5.17
CA ASP A 33 -9.78 -8.08 6.38
C ASP A 33 -9.60 -9.56 6.72
N VAL A 34 -9.47 -10.44 5.71
CA VAL A 34 -9.38 -11.88 5.94
C VAL A 34 -7.96 -12.43 5.92
N ALA A 35 -6.99 -11.67 5.43
CA ALA A 35 -5.61 -12.12 5.35
C ALA A 35 -4.91 -11.98 6.69
N THR A 36 -4.13 -13.01 7.06
CA THR A 36 -3.25 -12.94 8.23
C THR A 36 -2.09 -11.98 7.96
N CYS A 37 -1.52 -12.06 6.77
CA CYS A 37 -0.46 -11.17 6.31
C CYS A 37 -0.87 -10.57 4.97
N SER A 38 -0.57 -9.30 4.77
CA SER A 38 -0.88 -8.61 3.53
C SER A 38 0.35 -7.84 3.04
N TYR A 39 0.60 -7.94 1.75
CA TYR A 39 1.77 -7.34 1.11
C TYR A 39 1.32 -6.45 -0.03
N LEU A 40 1.84 -5.23 -0.06
CA LEU A 40 1.60 -4.31 -1.16
C LEU A 40 2.78 -4.40 -2.13
N LEU A 41 2.47 -4.62 -3.40
CA LEU A 41 3.46 -4.69 -4.47
C LEU A 41 3.42 -3.39 -5.27
N ALA A 42 4.51 -2.65 -5.27
CA ALA A 42 4.58 -1.38 -6.00
C ALA A 42 6.01 -1.05 -6.34
N ASP A 43 6.26 -0.56 -7.55
CA ASP A 43 7.57 -0.05 -7.93
C ASP A 43 7.73 1.42 -7.50
N HIS A 44 8.93 1.96 -7.66
CA HIS A 44 9.23 3.33 -7.23
C HIS A 44 8.40 4.40 -7.95
N GLU A 45 7.87 4.09 -9.13
CA GLU A 45 7.04 5.03 -9.89
C GLU A 45 5.67 5.27 -9.23
N LYS A 46 5.27 4.40 -8.31
CA LYS A 46 4.03 4.56 -7.56
C LYS A 46 4.16 5.52 -6.37
N PHE A 47 5.34 6.06 -6.12
CA PHE A 47 5.63 6.89 -4.95
C PHE A 47 6.25 8.24 -5.35
N PRO A 48 5.66 9.37 -4.99
CA PRO A 48 4.28 9.50 -4.57
C PRO A 48 3.36 9.29 -5.77
N GLY A 49 2.24 8.66 -5.53
CA GLY A 49 1.29 8.35 -6.58
C GLY A 49 -0.01 9.08 -6.40
N SER A 50 -0.90 8.89 -7.37
CA SER A 50 -2.24 9.47 -7.33
C SER A 50 -3.28 8.42 -7.71
N GLY A 51 -4.48 8.64 -7.25
CA GLY A 51 -5.65 7.82 -7.55
C GLY A 51 -6.85 8.49 -6.95
N PHE A 52 -8.03 8.01 -7.27
CA PHE A 52 -9.25 8.65 -6.83
C PHE A 52 -9.75 8.15 -5.49
N LEU A 53 -9.42 6.90 -5.14
CA LEU A 53 -10.04 6.22 -4.01
C LEU A 53 -8.98 5.64 -3.09
N GLU A 54 -9.13 5.88 -1.79
CA GLU A 54 -8.26 5.28 -0.80
C GLU A 54 -8.74 3.86 -0.49
N VAL A 55 -7.87 2.87 -0.65
CA VAL A 55 -8.13 1.49 -0.28
C VAL A 55 -7.89 1.31 1.22
N ALA A 56 -6.72 1.73 1.69
CA ALA A 56 -6.29 1.58 3.08
C ALA A 56 -5.07 2.46 3.33
N ARG A 57 -4.67 2.56 4.59
CA ARG A 57 -3.38 3.15 4.95
C ARG A 57 -2.27 2.15 4.67
N LEU A 58 -1.09 2.64 4.30
CA LEU A 58 0.07 1.77 4.08
C LEU A 58 0.39 0.96 5.33
N SER A 59 0.20 1.53 6.51
CA SER A 59 0.41 0.84 7.79
C SER A 59 -0.52 -0.35 8.02
N ARG A 60 -1.59 -0.49 7.26
CA ARG A 60 -2.49 -1.65 7.31
C ARG A 60 -1.85 -2.91 6.75
N PHE A 61 -0.84 -2.76 5.90
CA PHE A 61 -0.13 -3.88 5.29
C PHE A 61 0.97 -4.39 6.20
N THR A 62 1.25 -5.69 6.11
CA THR A 62 2.40 -6.30 6.81
C THR A 62 3.70 -5.74 6.27
N ALA A 63 3.82 -5.63 4.94
CA ALA A 63 5.02 -5.12 4.31
C ALA A 63 4.72 -4.51 2.95
N LEU A 64 5.59 -3.63 2.53
CA LEU A 64 5.65 -3.07 1.18
C LEU A 64 6.79 -3.74 0.44
N ILE A 65 6.51 -4.38 -0.69
CA ILE A 65 7.52 -4.99 -1.56
C ILE A 65 7.73 -4.04 -2.73
N THR A 66 8.93 -3.52 -2.85
CA THR A 66 9.26 -2.50 -3.86
C THR A 66 10.71 -2.65 -4.31
N ASP A 67 11.05 -1.98 -5.39
CA ASP A 67 12.42 -1.96 -5.92
C ASP A 67 13.30 -0.90 -5.24
N ARG A 68 12.69 0.14 -4.65
CA ARG A 68 13.40 1.21 -3.96
C ARG A 68 12.52 1.77 -2.86
N SER A 69 13.06 1.91 -1.66
CA SER A 69 12.28 2.41 -0.53
C SER A 69 11.79 3.85 -0.76
N PRO A 70 10.49 4.11 -0.61
CA PRO A 70 9.94 5.46 -0.70
C PRO A 70 10.14 6.27 0.59
N LEU A 71 10.54 5.62 1.67
CA LEU A 71 10.67 6.27 2.98
C LEU A 71 12.10 6.76 3.20
N PRO A 72 12.27 7.91 3.80
CA PRO A 72 11.24 8.87 4.23
C PRO A 72 10.95 9.99 3.22
N PHE A 73 11.52 9.93 2.00
CA PHE A 73 11.56 11.05 1.07
C PHE A 73 10.34 11.15 0.15
N ASP A 74 9.95 10.03 -0.47
CA ASP A 74 8.83 10.03 -1.40
C ASP A 74 7.48 10.01 -0.68
N ILE A 75 7.43 9.29 0.43
CA ILE A 75 6.28 9.29 1.32
C ILE A 75 6.76 9.45 2.76
N ALA A 76 5.90 10.01 3.60
CA ALA A 76 6.17 10.19 5.02
C ALA A 76 4.94 9.76 5.80
N LEU A 77 5.08 8.72 6.63
CA LEU A 77 3.97 8.22 7.43
C LEU A 77 3.75 9.09 8.66
N PRO A 78 2.47 9.32 9.03
CA PRO A 78 2.17 10.00 10.29
C PRO A 78 2.73 9.26 11.51
N ASP A 79 2.89 9.96 12.60
CA ASP A 79 3.36 9.37 13.86
C ASP A 79 2.45 8.20 14.26
N GLY A 80 3.06 7.09 14.67
CA GLY A 80 2.34 5.90 15.07
C GLY A 80 2.01 4.95 13.94
N GLU A 81 2.24 5.33 12.69
CA GLU A 81 2.08 4.45 11.54
C GLU A 81 3.44 3.94 11.08
N ASP A 82 3.48 2.66 10.68
CA ASP A 82 4.72 2.03 10.25
C ASP A 82 4.42 0.91 9.26
N VAL A 83 5.40 0.59 8.42
CA VAL A 83 5.33 -0.52 7.48
C VAL A 83 6.75 -1.04 7.23
N GLU A 84 6.90 -2.35 7.17
CA GLU A 84 8.16 -2.96 6.77
C GLU A 84 8.34 -2.83 5.26
N VAL A 85 9.55 -2.45 4.82
CA VAL A 85 9.86 -2.33 3.40
C VAL A 85 10.81 -3.47 3.02
N LEU A 86 10.38 -4.28 2.04
CA LEU A 86 11.16 -5.39 1.52
C LEU A 86 11.71 -5.03 0.15
N LEU A 87 13.03 -5.08 0.01
CA LEU A 87 13.74 -4.77 -1.24
C LEU A 87 14.34 -6.05 -1.82
N PRO A 88 14.61 -6.06 -3.15
CA PRO A 88 15.28 -7.21 -3.77
C PRO A 88 16.67 -7.46 -3.20
#